data_d5d9d58079fbcb1c4d7dae1a27afcb86
#
_entry.id   d5d9d58079fbcb1c4d7dae1a27afcb86
#
_cell.length_a   1.000
_cell.length_b   1.000
_cell.length_c   1.000
_cell.angle_alpha   90.00
_cell.angle_beta   90.00
_cell.angle_gamma   90.00
#
_symmetry.space_group_name_H-M   'P 1'
#
loop_
_entity.id
_entity.type
_entity.pdbx_description
1 polymer ?
#
loop_
_entity_poly.entity_id
_entity_poly.type
_entity_poly.pdbx_seq_one_letter_code
_entity_poly.pdbx_strand_id
1 'polypeptide(L)'
;YPIDEMFLAAVGLAVAAIPEGLPAIITITLAIGVQRMAARHAIVRRLPAVETLGSVTVICSDKTGTLTRNEMTVQRLWAGGESADVAGVGYAPEGEISRDGQNLEVQQRPALLELLRAGLLCNDAVLKQDDNDWRIEGDPTEGALLVAAGKAGLDLRAAQDVYPRLDAIPF
;
A
#
# COMPACT_ATOMS: atom_id res chain seq x y z
N TYR A 1 56.52 46.68 13.30
CA TYR A 1 56.06 46.09 12.02
C TYR A 1 55.22 47.14 11.27
N PRO A 2 55.38 47.27 9.93
CA PRO A 2 54.52 48.12 9.11
C PRO A 2 53.06 47.68 9.18
N ILE A 3 52.13 48.64 9.14
CA ILE A 3 50.69 48.35 9.27
C ILE A 3 50.18 47.47 8.13
N ASP A 4 50.73 47.63 6.95
CA ASP A 4 50.45 46.87 5.72
C ASP A 4 50.87 45.38 5.87
N GLU A 5 52.01 45.09 6.44
CA GLU A 5 52.45 43.71 6.73
C GLU A 5 51.56 43.04 7.76
N MET A 6 51.19 43.77 8.83
CA MET A 6 50.28 43.26 9.83
C MET A 6 48.88 42.95 9.26
N PHE A 7 48.39 43.85 8.37
CA PHE A 7 47.13 43.65 7.71
C PHE A 7 47.13 42.44 6.79
N LEU A 8 48.17 42.28 5.96
CA LEU A 8 48.32 41.11 5.10
C LEU A 8 48.43 39.79 5.90
N ALA A 9 49.16 39.81 7.00
CA ALA A 9 49.25 38.66 7.90
C ALA A 9 47.90 38.30 8.53
N ALA A 10 47.14 39.33 8.97
CA ALA A 10 45.80 39.13 9.53
C ALA A 10 44.82 38.56 8.49
N VAL A 11 44.82 39.07 7.27
CA VAL A 11 44.00 38.53 6.16
C VAL A 11 44.43 37.10 5.83
N GLY A 12 45.72 36.81 5.74
CA GLY A 12 46.21 35.47 5.48
C GLY A 12 45.77 34.47 6.56
N LEU A 13 45.83 34.87 7.84
CA LEU A 13 45.39 34.07 8.96
C LEU A 13 43.86 33.84 8.93
N ALA A 14 43.10 34.90 8.61
CA ALA A 14 41.63 34.79 8.49
C ALA A 14 41.21 33.84 7.37
N VAL A 15 41.86 33.90 6.20
CA VAL A 15 41.59 32.98 5.09
C VAL A 15 41.97 31.54 5.46
N ALA A 16 43.13 31.33 6.10
CA ALA A 16 43.60 30.03 6.53
C ALA A 16 42.70 29.38 7.60
N ALA A 17 41.95 30.19 8.36
CA ALA A 17 41.00 29.73 9.34
C ALA A 17 39.66 29.21 8.76
N ILE A 18 39.40 29.50 7.47
CA ILE A 18 38.19 29.05 6.78
C ILE A 18 38.36 27.56 6.38
N PRO A 19 37.54 26.65 6.90
CA PRO A 19 37.65 25.21 6.57
C PRO A 19 37.06 24.97 5.17
N GLU A 20 37.81 25.25 4.10
CA GLU A 20 37.35 25.17 2.70
C GLU A 20 36.82 23.79 2.30
N GLY A 21 37.32 22.73 2.93
CA GLY A 21 36.87 21.36 2.67
C GLY A 21 35.50 20.99 3.28
N LEU A 22 35.01 21.74 4.26
CA LEU A 22 33.80 21.39 5.01
C LEU A 22 32.54 21.32 4.12
N PRO A 23 32.23 22.28 3.23
CA PRO A 23 31.08 22.22 2.35
C PRO A 23 31.12 21.01 1.41
N ALA A 24 32.29 20.68 0.89
CA ALA A 24 32.47 19.52 0.01
C ALA A 24 32.20 18.20 0.75
N ILE A 25 32.77 18.04 1.95
CA ILE A 25 32.55 16.83 2.80
C ILE A 25 31.06 16.68 3.16
N ILE A 26 30.39 17.76 3.57
CA ILE A 26 28.96 17.74 3.88
C ILE A 26 28.15 17.31 2.65
N THR A 27 28.41 17.91 1.50
CA THR A 27 27.68 17.60 0.26
C THR A 27 27.86 16.14 -0.14
N ILE A 28 29.08 15.61 -0.09
CA ILE A 28 29.39 14.21 -0.42
C ILE A 28 28.70 13.27 0.56
N THR A 29 28.77 13.57 1.86
CA THR A 29 28.12 12.74 2.90
C THR A 29 26.61 12.69 2.73
N LEU A 30 25.96 13.84 2.48
CA LEU A 30 24.52 13.91 2.21
C LEU A 30 24.14 13.18 0.93
N ALA A 31 24.95 13.29 -0.13
CA ALA A 31 24.71 12.56 -1.39
C ALA A 31 24.74 11.03 -1.19
N ILE A 32 25.72 10.52 -0.42
CA ILE A 32 25.78 9.10 -0.05
C ILE A 32 24.54 8.71 0.77
N GLY A 33 24.10 9.57 1.68
CA GLY A 33 22.87 9.37 2.46
C GLY A 33 21.64 9.23 1.57
N VAL A 34 21.46 10.14 0.62
CA VAL A 34 20.35 10.10 -0.37
C VAL A 34 20.41 8.82 -1.22
N GLN A 35 21.60 8.43 -1.69
CA GLN A 35 21.77 7.21 -2.47
C GLN A 35 21.34 5.95 -1.68
N ARG A 36 21.69 5.86 -0.41
CA ARG A 36 21.26 4.75 0.47
C ARG A 36 19.76 4.75 0.73
N MET A 37 19.16 5.93 0.87
CA MET A 37 17.71 6.09 1.03
C MET A 37 16.97 5.69 -0.25
N ALA A 38 17.45 6.14 -1.42
CA ALA A 38 16.87 5.77 -2.71
C ALA A 38 16.90 4.25 -2.95
N ALA A 39 17.97 3.56 -2.56
CA ALA A 39 18.07 2.10 -2.61
C ALA A 39 17.03 1.39 -1.72
N ARG A 40 16.42 2.10 -0.77
CA ARG A 40 15.31 1.64 0.09
C ARG A 40 13.97 2.26 -0.28
N HIS A 41 13.82 2.72 -1.52
CA HIS A 41 12.61 3.36 -2.07
C HIS A 41 12.18 4.66 -1.36
N ALA A 42 13.10 5.30 -0.59
CA ALA A 42 12.84 6.60 0.03
C ALA A 42 13.34 7.72 -0.87
N ILE A 43 12.41 8.51 -1.43
CA ILE A 43 12.72 9.61 -2.36
C ILE A 43 12.91 10.90 -1.57
N VAL A 44 14.14 11.44 -1.58
CA VAL A 44 14.48 12.72 -0.96
C VAL A 44 14.65 13.78 -2.05
N ARG A 45 13.87 14.86 -1.99
CA ARG A 45 13.90 15.95 -2.95
C ARG A 45 14.83 17.09 -2.59
N ARG A 46 15.27 17.18 -1.33
CA ARG A 46 16.16 18.23 -0.82
C ARG A 46 17.24 17.61 0.05
N LEU A 47 18.52 17.83 -0.30
CA LEU A 47 19.67 17.30 0.43
C LEU A 47 19.65 17.61 1.95
N PRO A 48 19.34 18.85 2.39
CA PRO A 48 19.29 19.14 3.83
C PRO A 48 18.23 18.33 4.62
N ALA A 49 17.21 17.80 3.93
CA ALA A 49 16.18 17.00 4.59
C ALA A 49 16.73 15.70 5.18
N VAL A 50 17.84 15.17 4.65
CA VAL A 50 18.51 13.97 5.18
C VAL A 50 19.02 14.20 6.60
N GLU A 51 19.61 15.38 6.83
CA GLU A 51 20.11 15.74 8.15
C GLU A 51 18.98 15.94 9.16
N THR A 52 17.90 16.62 8.72
CA THR A 52 16.71 16.83 9.56
C THR A 52 16.05 15.51 9.95
N LEU A 53 15.97 14.55 9.02
CA LEU A 53 15.42 13.21 9.29
C LEU A 53 16.20 12.46 10.36
N GLY A 54 17.52 12.64 10.42
CA GLY A 54 18.38 12.03 11.45
C GLY A 54 18.14 12.56 12.87
N SER A 55 17.50 13.72 13.00
CA SER A 55 17.25 14.39 14.29
C SER A 55 15.80 14.32 14.75
N VAL A 56 14.89 13.68 14.01
CA VAL A 56 13.49 13.57 14.42
C VAL A 56 13.35 12.62 15.60
N THR A 57 12.54 13.03 16.57
CA THR A 57 12.25 12.27 17.80
C THR A 57 10.82 11.72 17.80
N VAL A 58 9.95 12.22 16.93
CA VAL A 58 8.54 11.82 16.82
C VAL A 58 8.20 11.57 15.35
N ILE A 59 7.57 10.43 15.08
CA ILE A 59 7.08 10.08 13.76
C ILE A 59 5.55 10.00 13.84
N CYS A 60 4.87 10.87 13.09
CA CYS A 60 3.42 10.80 12.90
C CYS A 60 3.15 10.11 11.58
N SER A 61 2.45 8.99 11.63
CA SER A 61 2.10 8.21 10.43
C SER A 61 0.59 8.11 10.28
N ASP A 62 0.11 8.25 9.05
CA ASP A 62 -1.25 7.86 8.73
C ASP A 62 -1.38 6.33 8.73
N LYS A 63 -2.59 5.84 9.01
CA LYS A 63 -2.86 4.41 9.04
C LYS A 63 -3.06 3.86 7.62
N THR A 64 -3.98 4.48 6.88
CA THR A 64 -4.47 3.92 5.62
C THR A 64 -3.49 4.14 4.47
N GLY A 65 -3.07 3.07 3.81
CA GLY A 65 -2.10 3.13 2.71
C GLY A 65 -0.64 3.38 3.14
N THR A 66 -0.39 3.52 4.46
CA THR A 66 0.96 3.68 5.03
C THR A 66 1.31 2.52 5.95
N LEU A 67 0.53 2.30 7.00
CA LEU A 67 0.66 1.16 7.91
C LEU A 67 -0.14 -0.06 7.42
N THR A 68 -1.16 0.18 6.61
CA THR A 68 -1.97 -0.83 5.95
C THR A 68 -1.79 -0.76 4.44
N ARG A 69 -2.10 -1.86 3.75
CA ARG A 69 -1.99 -1.95 2.28
C ARG A 69 -3.15 -1.29 1.54
N ASN A 70 -4.10 -0.69 2.26
CA ASN A 70 -5.37 -0.18 1.73
C ASN A 70 -6.16 -1.25 0.93
N GLU A 71 -6.06 -2.49 1.37
CA GLU A 71 -6.76 -3.64 0.82
C GLU A 71 -7.85 -4.07 1.80
N MET A 72 -9.02 -4.37 1.28
CA MET A 72 -10.11 -4.96 2.04
C MET A 72 -10.18 -6.46 1.75
N THR A 73 -10.48 -7.25 2.76
CA THR A 73 -10.62 -8.71 2.61
C THR A 73 -11.80 -9.19 3.44
N VAL A 74 -12.69 -9.96 2.84
CA VAL A 74 -13.76 -10.64 3.57
C VAL A 74 -13.12 -11.73 4.43
N GLN A 75 -13.36 -11.67 5.74
CA GLN A 75 -12.86 -12.65 6.71
C GLN A 75 -13.90 -13.68 7.11
N ARG A 76 -15.17 -13.26 7.11
CA ARG A 76 -16.28 -14.11 7.54
C ARG A 76 -17.56 -13.80 6.77
N LEU A 77 -18.30 -14.84 6.45
CA LEU A 77 -19.63 -14.79 5.86
C LEU A 77 -20.65 -15.22 6.93
N TRP A 78 -21.84 -14.62 6.89
CA TRP A 78 -22.97 -15.07 7.70
C TRP A 78 -24.26 -14.92 6.90
N ALA A 79 -24.95 -16.02 6.65
CA ALA A 79 -26.24 -16.04 5.97
C ALA A 79 -27.03 -17.29 6.35
N GLY A 80 -28.36 -17.18 6.41
CA GLY A 80 -29.25 -18.32 6.69
C GLY A 80 -29.03 -18.98 8.05
N GLY A 81 -28.49 -18.24 9.04
CA GLY A 81 -28.14 -18.77 10.35
C GLY A 81 -26.81 -19.55 10.40
N GLU A 82 -26.07 -19.56 9.30
CA GLU A 82 -24.75 -20.21 9.20
C GLU A 82 -23.64 -19.17 9.08
N SER A 83 -22.46 -19.48 9.62
CA SER A 83 -21.24 -18.69 9.41
C SER A 83 -20.17 -19.52 8.72
N ALA A 84 -19.32 -18.86 7.95
CA ALA A 84 -18.15 -19.47 7.34
C ALA A 84 -16.98 -18.47 7.40
N ASP A 85 -15.78 -18.96 7.66
CA ASP A 85 -14.55 -18.19 7.63
C ASP A 85 -13.94 -18.25 6.22
N VAL A 86 -13.39 -17.12 5.76
CA VAL A 86 -12.78 -16.99 4.43
C VAL A 86 -11.28 -16.80 4.61
N ALA A 87 -10.50 -17.76 4.16
CA ALA A 87 -9.05 -17.72 4.22
C ALA A 87 -8.43 -16.88 3.10
N GLY A 88 -7.15 -16.48 3.28
CA GLY A 88 -6.38 -15.71 2.33
C GLY A 88 -6.47 -14.21 2.57
N VAL A 89 -5.44 -13.49 2.08
CA VAL A 89 -5.26 -12.04 2.26
C VAL A 89 -5.02 -11.41 0.88
N GLY A 90 -5.44 -10.16 0.73
CA GLY A 90 -5.29 -9.43 -0.53
C GLY A 90 -6.34 -9.84 -1.57
N TYR A 91 -6.03 -9.56 -2.84
CA TYR A 91 -7.00 -9.68 -3.93
C TYR A 91 -6.85 -10.96 -4.78
N ALA A 92 -5.96 -11.87 -4.41
CA ALA A 92 -5.93 -13.18 -5.08
C ALA A 92 -7.24 -13.95 -4.79
N PRO A 93 -7.97 -14.41 -5.81
CA PRO A 93 -9.21 -15.19 -5.62
C PRO A 93 -8.89 -16.64 -5.24
N GLU A 94 -7.86 -16.81 -4.40
CA GLU A 94 -7.35 -18.08 -3.90
C GLU A 94 -7.54 -18.15 -2.39
N GLY A 95 -7.95 -19.29 -1.90
CA GLY A 95 -8.20 -19.53 -0.48
C GLY A 95 -9.44 -20.36 -0.26
N GLU A 96 -9.51 -20.96 0.91
CA GLU A 96 -10.60 -21.86 1.29
C GLU A 96 -11.69 -21.09 2.05
N ILE A 97 -12.93 -21.53 1.87
CA ILE A 97 -14.04 -21.13 2.72
C ILE A 97 -14.29 -22.30 3.66
N SER A 98 -14.21 -22.06 4.97
CA SER A 98 -14.23 -23.12 5.97
C SER A 98 -15.20 -22.82 7.10
N ARG A 99 -15.62 -23.87 7.82
CA ARG A 99 -16.38 -23.79 9.05
C ARG A 99 -15.77 -24.73 10.07
N ASP A 100 -15.47 -24.22 11.25
CA ASP A 100 -14.85 -24.99 12.33
C ASP A 100 -13.57 -25.73 11.90
N GLY A 101 -12.79 -25.10 10.98
CA GLY A 101 -11.55 -25.67 10.44
C GLY A 101 -11.75 -26.75 9.36
N GLN A 102 -12.96 -27.00 8.92
CA GLN A 102 -13.26 -27.93 7.82
C GLN A 102 -13.65 -27.14 6.57
N ASN A 103 -13.11 -27.55 5.41
CA ASN A 103 -13.45 -26.94 4.14
C ASN A 103 -14.95 -27.09 3.85
N LEU A 104 -15.58 -26.01 3.39
CA LEU A 104 -17.01 -25.90 3.15
C LEU A 104 -17.32 -25.86 1.66
N GLU A 105 -18.11 -26.82 1.18
CA GLU A 105 -18.67 -26.78 -0.17
C GLU A 105 -19.80 -25.75 -0.24
N VAL A 106 -19.46 -24.50 -0.63
CA VAL A 106 -20.40 -23.37 -0.65
C VAL A 106 -21.57 -23.62 -1.61
N GLN A 107 -21.37 -24.37 -2.68
CA GLN A 107 -22.39 -24.75 -3.65
C GLN A 107 -23.54 -25.55 -3.03
N GLN A 108 -23.29 -26.24 -1.91
CA GLN A 108 -24.29 -26.98 -1.15
C GLN A 108 -24.97 -26.14 -0.05
N ARG A 109 -24.64 -24.84 0.03
CA ARG A 109 -25.14 -23.88 1.02
C ARG A 109 -25.87 -22.72 0.36
N PRO A 110 -27.16 -22.87 0.03
CA PRO A 110 -27.89 -21.89 -0.78
C PRO A 110 -27.81 -20.45 -0.24
N ALA A 111 -27.93 -20.25 1.07
CA ALA A 111 -27.91 -18.92 1.67
C ALA A 111 -26.54 -18.22 1.54
N LEU A 112 -25.44 -18.95 1.74
CA LEU A 112 -24.08 -18.41 1.57
C LEU A 112 -23.77 -18.17 0.09
N LEU A 113 -24.23 -19.06 -0.80
CA LEU A 113 -24.08 -18.93 -2.23
C LEU A 113 -24.79 -17.67 -2.76
N GLU A 114 -26.04 -17.43 -2.31
CA GLU A 114 -26.80 -16.22 -2.70
C GLU A 114 -26.18 -14.95 -2.14
N LEU A 115 -25.65 -14.97 -0.90
CA LEU A 115 -24.92 -13.84 -0.34
C LEU A 115 -23.72 -13.46 -1.22
N LEU A 116 -22.92 -14.44 -1.60
CA LEU A 116 -21.74 -14.22 -2.46
C LEU A 116 -22.11 -13.78 -3.86
N ARG A 117 -23.19 -14.35 -4.44
CA ARG A 117 -23.73 -13.96 -5.74
C ARG A 117 -24.24 -12.52 -5.72
N ALA A 118 -24.97 -12.12 -4.67
CA ALA A 118 -25.44 -10.74 -4.51
C ALA A 118 -24.25 -9.77 -4.43
N GLY A 119 -23.22 -10.07 -3.63
CA GLY A 119 -21.99 -9.27 -3.55
C GLY A 119 -21.22 -9.18 -4.87
N LEU A 120 -21.25 -10.26 -5.68
CA LEU A 120 -20.62 -10.31 -7.00
C LEU A 120 -21.37 -9.44 -8.03
N LEU A 121 -22.70 -9.50 -8.05
CA LEU A 121 -23.53 -8.85 -9.06
C LEU A 121 -23.80 -7.37 -8.76
N CYS A 122 -23.95 -7.00 -7.48
CA CYS A 122 -24.11 -5.62 -7.02
C CYS A 122 -22.73 -4.95 -6.83
N ASN A 123 -21.96 -4.83 -7.92
CA ASN A 123 -20.56 -4.47 -7.84
C ASN A 123 -20.11 -3.81 -9.16
N ASP A 124 -19.32 -2.75 -9.06
CA ASP A 124 -18.74 -2.04 -10.20
C ASP A 124 -17.21 -2.16 -10.25
N ALA A 125 -16.60 -2.77 -9.25
CA ALA A 125 -15.16 -2.99 -9.22
C ALA A 125 -14.74 -4.07 -10.24
N VAL A 126 -13.51 -3.99 -10.69
CA VAL A 126 -12.92 -4.94 -11.63
C VAL A 126 -11.66 -5.55 -11.04
N LEU A 127 -11.62 -6.88 -11.00
CA LEU A 127 -10.42 -7.62 -10.60
C LEU A 127 -9.53 -7.84 -11.81
N LYS A 128 -8.27 -7.39 -11.73
CA LYS A 128 -7.25 -7.54 -12.76
C LYS A 128 -6.06 -8.32 -12.25
N GLN A 129 -5.48 -9.11 -13.13
CA GLN A 129 -4.22 -9.80 -12.87
C GLN A 129 -3.14 -9.18 -13.75
N ASP A 130 -2.09 -8.62 -13.10
CA ASP A 130 -0.89 -8.10 -13.75
C ASP A 130 0.29 -9.00 -13.34
N ASP A 131 0.88 -9.72 -14.30
CA ASP A 131 1.94 -10.72 -14.11
C ASP A 131 1.58 -11.75 -13.03
N ASN A 132 1.95 -11.52 -11.78
CA ASN A 132 1.68 -12.40 -10.65
C ASN A 132 0.97 -11.69 -9.50
N ASP A 133 0.51 -10.45 -9.71
CA ASP A 133 -0.15 -9.63 -8.69
C ASP A 133 -1.61 -9.36 -9.06
N TRP A 134 -2.50 -9.43 -8.07
CA TRP A 134 -3.92 -9.16 -8.26
C TRP A 134 -4.24 -7.76 -7.77
N ARG A 135 -4.95 -6.98 -8.58
CA ARG A 135 -5.35 -5.61 -8.28
C ARG A 135 -6.82 -5.37 -8.50
N ILE A 136 -7.37 -4.44 -7.72
CA ILE A 136 -8.73 -3.96 -7.89
C ILE A 136 -8.70 -2.58 -8.53
N GLU A 137 -9.52 -2.39 -9.55
CA GLU A 137 -9.96 -1.08 -10.05
C GLU A 137 -11.37 -0.84 -9.55
N GLY A 138 -11.57 0.21 -8.74
CA GLY A 138 -12.84 0.54 -8.09
C GLY A 138 -12.71 0.61 -6.58
N ASP A 139 -13.83 0.49 -5.88
CA ASP A 139 -13.87 0.55 -4.42
C ASP A 139 -13.25 -0.72 -3.80
N PRO A 140 -12.37 -0.58 -2.79
CA PRO A 140 -11.75 -1.74 -2.11
C PRO A 140 -12.75 -2.68 -1.45
N THR A 141 -13.90 -2.17 -0.97
CA THR A 141 -14.94 -3.00 -0.35
C THR A 141 -15.62 -3.88 -1.40
N GLU A 142 -15.95 -3.28 -2.53
CA GLU A 142 -16.49 -4.02 -3.68
C GLU A 142 -15.52 -5.06 -4.19
N GLY A 143 -14.22 -4.70 -4.29
CA GLY A 143 -13.16 -5.62 -4.64
C GLY A 143 -13.06 -6.82 -3.71
N ALA A 144 -13.21 -6.61 -2.40
CA ALA A 144 -13.22 -7.71 -1.43
C ALA A 144 -14.38 -8.69 -1.65
N LEU A 145 -15.56 -8.20 -2.07
CA LEU A 145 -16.71 -9.04 -2.39
C LEU A 145 -16.47 -9.87 -3.66
N LEU A 146 -15.86 -9.27 -4.71
CA LEU A 146 -15.46 -10.01 -5.91
C LEU A 146 -14.51 -11.16 -5.58
N VAL A 147 -13.48 -10.87 -4.76
CA VAL A 147 -12.50 -11.87 -4.35
C VAL A 147 -13.15 -13.00 -3.54
N ALA A 148 -14.05 -12.68 -2.61
CA ALA A 148 -14.78 -13.69 -1.81
C ALA A 148 -15.64 -14.58 -2.70
N ALA A 149 -16.31 -14.01 -3.70
CA ALA A 149 -17.11 -14.77 -4.67
C ALA A 149 -16.22 -15.67 -5.55
N GLY A 150 -15.06 -15.16 -5.99
CA GLY A 150 -14.06 -15.93 -6.74
C GLY A 150 -13.52 -17.12 -5.95
N LYS A 151 -13.25 -16.97 -4.65
CA LYS A 151 -12.85 -18.08 -3.75
C LYS A 151 -13.91 -19.17 -3.64
N ALA A 152 -15.18 -18.81 -3.80
CA ALA A 152 -16.29 -19.76 -3.86
C ALA A 152 -16.48 -20.37 -5.27
N GLY A 153 -15.62 -20.03 -6.24
CA GLY A 153 -15.72 -20.51 -7.61
C GLY A 153 -16.84 -19.86 -8.43
N LEU A 154 -17.32 -18.69 -8.02
CA LEU A 154 -18.28 -17.91 -8.81
C LEU A 154 -17.53 -17.06 -9.85
N ASP A 155 -18.03 -17.10 -11.09
CA ASP A 155 -17.55 -16.27 -12.19
C ASP A 155 -18.54 -15.13 -12.48
N LEU A 156 -18.03 -13.90 -12.57
CA LEU A 156 -18.86 -12.71 -12.79
C LEU A 156 -19.59 -12.77 -14.13
N ARG A 157 -18.90 -13.19 -15.20
CA ARG A 157 -19.50 -13.22 -16.54
C ARG A 157 -20.63 -14.23 -16.62
N ALA A 158 -20.37 -15.45 -16.11
CA ALA A 158 -21.38 -16.50 -16.04
C ALA A 158 -22.58 -16.09 -15.16
N ALA A 159 -22.34 -15.36 -14.07
CA ALA A 159 -23.40 -14.85 -13.21
C ALA A 159 -24.23 -13.76 -13.91
N GLN A 160 -23.60 -12.84 -14.65
CA GLN A 160 -24.27 -11.77 -15.40
C GLN A 160 -25.10 -12.30 -16.59
N ASP A 161 -24.68 -13.38 -17.22
CA ASP A 161 -25.44 -14.03 -18.30
C ASP A 161 -26.80 -14.56 -17.78
N VAL A 162 -26.83 -15.01 -16.53
CA VAL A 162 -28.06 -15.53 -15.89
C VAL A 162 -28.89 -14.40 -15.26
N TYR A 163 -28.19 -13.42 -14.66
CA TYR A 163 -28.78 -12.29 -13.92
C TYR A 163 -28.28 -10.97 -14.52
N PRO A 164 -28.80 -10.53 -15.68
CA PRO A 164 -28.38 -9.29 -16.30
C PRO A 164 -28.78 -8.09 -15.42
N ARG A 165 -27.90 -7.11 -15.31
CA ARG A 165 -28.18 -5.86 -14.60
C ARG A 165 -29.26 -5.06 -15.33
N LEU A 166 -30.37 -4.79 -14.67
CA LEU A 166 -31.49 -4.05 -15.22
C LEU A 166 -31.39 -2.56 -14.91
N ASP A 167 -30.96 -2.21 -13.71
CA ASP A 167 -30.86 -0.84 -13.23
C ASP A 167 -29.84 -0.73 -12.09
N ALA A 168 -29.45 0.49 -11.75
CA ALA A 168 -28.58 0.80 -10.62
C ALA A 168 -29.07 2.05 -9.89
N ILE A 169 -29.08 1.99 -8.57
CA ILE A 169 -29.30 3.16 -7.72
C ILE A 169 -27.91 3.68 -7.35
N PRO A 170 -27.46 4.82 -7.91
CA PRO A 170 -26.16 5.38 -7.59
C PRO A 170 -26.13 5.87 -6.14
N PHE A 171 -24.94 5.78 -5.53
CA PHE A 171 -24.68 6.34 -4.21
C PHE A 171 -24.62 7.85 -4.25
#